data_1ad419531b92128b78b4f365d7a75f0b
#
_entry.id   1ad419531b92128b78b4f365d7a75f0b
#
_cell.length_a   1.000
_cell.length_b   1.000
_cell.length_c   1.000
_cell.angle_alpha   90.00
_cell.angle_beta   90.00
_cell.angle_gamma   90.00
#
_symmetry.space_group_name_H-M   'P 1'
#
loop_
_entity.id
_entity.type
_entity.pdbx_description
1 polymer ?
#
loop_
_entity_poly.entity_id
_entity_poly.type
_entity_poly.pdbx_seq_one_letter_code
_entity_poly.pdbx_strand_id
1 'polypeptide(L)'
;MEIQTIYENYNLVTTNHLDEFLAFSEDYIEDQTAHYACAISALYACAAYYGALNFADVSGDYLGLWEATGTSVSSTSNGITYGITDVYNVGPGFVSFCADKGVTVSQNTVDNPNYRFFTNCIDGGNMAVVHCGIINEDDNIRSGHSMAV
;
A
#
# COMPACT_ATOMS: atom_id res chain seq x y z
N MET A 1 -27.33 -2.19 0.28
CA MET A 1 -26.50 -3.28 0.83
C MET A 1 -25.65 -2.63 1.93
N GLU A 2 -25.95 -2.96 3.16
CA GLU A 2 -25.23 -2.36 4.29
C GLU A 2 -23.79 -2.89 4.31
N ILE A 3 -22.83 -2.00 4.41
CA ILE A 3 -21.39 -2.32 4.51
C ILE A 3 -21.11 -3.31 5.65
N GLN A 4 -21.92 -3.31 6.68
CA GLN A 4 -21.85 -4.20 7.83
C GLN A 4 -21.97 -5.69 7.45
N THR A 5 -22.76 -6.03 6.42
CA THR A 5 -22.95 -7.43 5.97
C THR A 5 -21.71 -7.98 5.27
N ILE A 6 -20.84 -7.15 4.75
CA ILE A 6 -19.59 -7.56 4.10
C ILE A 6 -18.55 -7.96 5.15
N TYR A 7 -18.51 -7.30 6.30
CA TYR A 7 -17.55 -7.60 7.38
C TYR A 7 -17.89 -8.86 8.17
N GLU A 8 -19.15 -9.25 8.27
CA GLU A 8 -19.57 -10.43 9.03
C GLU A 8 -19.21 -11.77 8.34
N ASN A 9 -18.93 -11.75 7.05
CA ASN A 9 -18.60 -12.96 6.27
C ASN A 9 -17.11 -13.13 5.97
N TYR A 10 -16.27 -12.19 6.35
CA TYR A 10 -14.82 -12.37 6.28
C TYR A 10 -14.33 -12.90 7.61
N ASN A 11 -13.88 -14.15 7.62
CA ASN A 11 -12.97 -14.62 8.64
C ASN A 11 -11.71 -13.73 8.52
N LEU A 12 -11.62 -12.73 9.37
CA LEU A 12 -10.34 -12.11 9.67
C LEU A 12 -9.43 -13.26 10.10
N VAL A 13 -8.54 -13.66 9.23
CA VAL A 13 -7.43 -14.51 9.62
C VAL A 13 -6.62 -13.63 10.58
N THR A 14 -6.93 -13.73 11.86
CA THR A 14 -6.09 -13.17 12.90
C THR A 14 -4.81 -13.95 12.82
N THR A 15 -3.84 -13.37 12.15
CA THR A 15 -2.53 -13.94 12.05
C THR A 15 -1.91 -13.93 13.44
N ASN A 16 -1.21 -15.02 13.80
CA ASN A 16 -0.33 -15.07 14.97
C ASN A 16 0.90 -14.13 14.79
N HIS A 17 0.86 -13.23 13.85
CA HIS A 17 1.91 -12.31 13.43
C HIS A 17 1.52 -10.86 13.74
N LEU A 18 1.11 -10.61 15.01
CA LEU A 18 0.71 -9.27 15.46
C LEU A 18 1.84 -8.24 15.21
N ASP A 19 3.10 -8.67 15.41
CA ASP A 19 4.26 -7.80 15.22
C ASP A 19 4.44 -7.41 13.74
N GLU A 20 4.18 -8.34 12.81
CA GLU A 20 4.18 -8.06 11.37
C GLU A 20 3.02 -7.13 10.99
N PHE A 21 1.87 -7.27 11.64
CA PHE A 21 0.72 -6.40 11.41
C PHE A 21 0.95 -4.98 11.92
N LEU A 22 1.64 -4.83 13.05
CA LEU A 22 2.03 -3.52 13.59
C LEU A 22 2.98 -2.77 12.63
N ALA A 23 3.82 -3.50 11.88
CA ALA A 23 4.70 -2.91 10.89
C ALA A 23 3.97 -2.22 9.72
N PHE A 24 2.66 -2.42 9.58
CA PHE A 24 1.83 -1.74 8.58
C PHE A 24 1.10 -0.51 9.12
N SER A 25 1.19 -0.24 10.42
CA SER A 25 0.58 0.97 10.97
C SER A 25 1.35 2.21 10.55
N GLU A 26 0.62 3.27 10.28
CA GLU A 26 1.18 4.57 9.92
C GLU A 26 2.19 5.06 10.97
N ASP A 27 1.80 5.05 12.24
CA ASP A 27 2.64 5.48 13.36
C ASP A 27 3.96 4.69 13.44
N TYR A 28 3.88 3.37 13.28
CA TYR A 28 5.07 2.52 13.31
C TYR A 28 6.02 2.80 12.14
N ILE A 29 5.47 2.97 10.93
CA ILE A 29 6.26 3.29 9.73
C ILE A 29 6.93 4.65 9.90
N GLU A 30 6.22 5.66 10.38
CA GLU A 30 6.76 7.00 10.64
C GLU A 30 7.90 6.96 11.68
N ASP A 31 7.72 6.21 12.75
CA ASP A 31 8.74 6.03 13.80
C ASP A 31 10.02 5.36 13.27
N GLN A 32 9.87 4.35 12.42
CA GLN A 32 11.02 3.59 11.90
C GLN A 32 11.74 4.30 10.74
N THR A 33 11.01 5.07 9.94
CA THR A 33 11.52 5.58 8.66
C THR A 33 11.65 7.10 8.61
N ALA A 34 10.96 7.82 9.47
CA ALA A 34 10.69 9.26 9.39
C ALA A 34 10.08 9.66 8.03
N HIS A 35 9.43 8.72 7.33
CA HIS A 35 8.80 8.91 6.02
C HIS A 35 7.42 8.27 6.00
N TYR A 36 6.49 8.90 5.30
CA TYR A 36 5.17 8.35 5.07
C TYR A 36 4.61 8.73 3.69
N ALA A 37 4.10 7.73 2.98
CA ALA A 37 3.29 7.90 1.78
C ALA A 37 2.28 6.74 1.69
N CYS A 38 0.99 7.05 1.56
CA CYS A 38 -0.07 6.04 1.57
C CYS A 38 0.13 4.94 0.50
N ALA A 39 0.60 5.32 -0.70
CA ALA A 39 0.91 4.35 -1.75
C ALA A 39 2.05 3.40 -1.35
N ILE A 40 3.08 3.91 -0.67
CA ILE A 40 4.21 3.10 -0.23
C ILE A 40 3.79 2.17 0.91
N SER A 41 2.97 2.64 1.84
CA SER A 41 2.41 1.81 2.91
C SER A 41 1.54 0.67 2.35
N ALA A 42 0.73 0.96 1.33
CA ALA A 42 -0.04 -0.07 0.62
C ALA A 42 0.87 -1.08 -0.10
N LEU A 43 1.92 -0.63 -0.78
CA LEU A 43 2.88 -1.52 -1.43
C LEU A 43 3.71 -2.32 -0.42
N TYR A 44 4.02 -1.75 0.74
CA TYR A 44 4.71 -2.46 1.81
C TYR A 44 3.89 -3.67 2.28
N ALA A 45 2.57 -3.51 2.45
CA ALA A 45 1.67 -4.63 2.77
C ALA A 45 1.65 -5.69 1.64
N CYS A 46 1.62 -5.26 0.37
CA CYS A 46 1.72 -6.19 -0.76
C CYS A 46 3.07 -6.92 -0.79
N ALA A 47 4.17 -6.24 -0.51
CA ALA A 47 5.50 -6.84 -0.47
C ALA A 47 5.62 -7.88 0.65
N ALA A 48 4.98 -7.64 1.80
CA ALA A 48 4.87 -8.64 2.86
C ALA A 48 4.14 -9.91 2.39
N TYR A 49 3.00 -9.73 1.73
CA TYR A 49 2.21 -10.84 1.20
C TYR A 49 2.99 -11.70 0.22
N TYR A 50 3.78 -11.10 -0.67
CA TYR A 50 4.59 -11.81 -1.65
C TYR A 50 5.96 -12.27 -1.12
N GLY A 51 6.28 -12.00 0.15
CA GLY A 51 7.53 -12.42 0.76
C GLY A 51 8.77 -11.63 0.30
N ALA A 52 8.57 -10.39 -0.14
CA ALA A 52 9.63 -9.51 -0.62
C ALA A 52 10.24 -8.62 0.48
N LEU A 53 9.72 -8.68 1.72
CA LEU A 53 10.22 -7.87 2.83
C LEU A 53 11.27 -8.59 3.68
N ASN A 54 12.18 -7.78 4.22
CA ASN A 54 13.02 -8.13 5.34
C ASN A 54 12.55 -7.39 6.59
N PHE A 55 11.70 -8.00 7.41
CA PHE A 55 11.14 -7.38 8.61
C PHE A 55 12.19 -6.94 9.66
N ALA A 56 13.45 -7.36 9.50
CA ALA A 56 14.56 -6.83 10.30
C ALA A 56 15.09 -5.48 9.79
N ASP A 57 14.67 -5.05 8.60
CA ASP A 57 15.07 -3.78 7.98
C ASP A 57 13.87 -3.05 7.38
N VAL A 58 12.94 -2.67 8.23
CA VAL A 58 11.72 -1.95 7.85
C VAL A 58 12.03 -0.67 7.08
N SER A 59 13.02 0.09 7.56
CA SER A 59 13.41 1.35 6.94
C SER A 59 14.01 1.14 5.55
N GLY A 60 14.89 0.16 5.38
CA GLY A 60 15.49 -0.16 4.08
C GLY A 60 14.46 -0.62 3.06
N ASP A 61 13.52 -1.46 3.45
CA ASP A 61 12.46 -1.95 2.56
C ASP A 61 11.47 -0.83 2.19
N TYR A 62 11.05 -0.02 3.16
CA TYR A 62 10.13 1.08 2.91
C TYR A 62 10.73 2.15 1.99
N LEU A 63 11.97 2.57 2.26
CA LEU A 63 12.69 3.53 1.43
C LEU A 63 13.07 2.95 0.06
N GLY A 64 13.31 1.65 -0.03
CA GLY A 64 13.49 0.96 -1.30
C GLY A 64 12.24 1.03 -2.19
N LEU A 65 11.06 0.84 -1.63
CA LEU A 65 9.78 1.04 -2.34
C LEU A 65 9.58 2.51 -2.74
N TRP A 66 9.95 3.44 -1.86
CA TRP A 66 9.90 4.88 -2.13
C TRP A 66 10.75 5.26 -3.36
N GLU A 67 11.97 4.77 -3.42
CA GLU A 67 12.88 4.99 -4.55
C GLU A 67 12.37 4.32 -5.83
N ALA A 68 11.99 3.04 -5.74
CA ALA A 68 11.56 2.26 -6.90
C ALA A 68 10.32 2.86 -7.59
N THR A 69 9.44 3.50 -6.82
CA THR A 69 8.24 4.17 -7.35
C THR A 69 8.46 5.63 -7.75
N GLY A 70 9.65 6.17 -7.50
CA GLY A 70 9.93 7.59 -7.75
C GLY A 70 9.07 8.53 -6.89
N THR A 71 8.70 8.11 -5.69
CA THR A 71 7.92 8.92 -4.76
C THR A 71 8.69 10.20 -4.40
N SER A 72 8.04 11.33 -4.56
CA SER A 72 8.62 12.65 -4.27
C SER A 72 8.12 13.21 -2.96
N VAL A 73 8.92 14.08 -2.34
CA VAL A 73 8.53 14.78 -1.11
C VAL A 73 7.44 15.80 -1.42
N SER A 74 6.32 15.70 -0.73
CA SER A 74 5.23 16.67 -0.79
C SER A 74 5.29 17.71 0.32
N SER A 75 5.67 17.27 1.54
CA SER A 75 5.79 18.15 2.71
C SER A 75 6.65 17.48 3.79
N THR A 76 7.01 18.27 4.80
CA THR A 76 7.62 17.75 6.03
C THR A 76 6.94 18.42 7.22
N SER A 77 6.53 17.62 8.20
CA SER A 77 5.87 18.08 9.41
C SER A 77 6.28 17.20 10.59
N ASN A 78 6.58 17.81 11.74
CA ASN A 78 6.97 17.10 12.96
C ASN A 78 8.13 16.11 12.80
N GLY A 79 9.05 16.37 11.86
CA GLY A 79 10.18 15.49 11.57
C GLY A 79 9.85 14.35 10.62
N ILE A 80 8.60 14.20 10.18
CA ILE A 80 8.17 13.20 9.20
C ILE A 80 8.13 13.81 7.81
N THR A 81 8.68 13.11 6.83
CA THR A 81 8.66 13.46 5.42
C THR A 81 7.50 12.78 4.72
N TYR A 82 6.53 13.56 4.26
CA TYR A 82 5.36 13.04 3.54
C TYR A 82 5.62 13.03 2.04
N GLY A 83 5.22 11.93 1.39
CA GLY A 83 5.44 11.69 -0.03
C GLY A 83 4.18 11.67 -0.86
N ILE A 84 4.37 11.94 -2.14
CA ILE A 84 3.37 11.74 -3.19
C ILE A 84 3.95 10.85 -4.28
N THR A 85 3.18 9.84 -4.68
CA THR A 85 3.57 8.87 -5.70
C THR A 85 2.66 9.03 -6.91
N ASP A 86 3.25 9.09 -8.10
CA ASP A 86 2.48 9.01 -9.34
C ASP A 86 1.86 7.61 -9.44
N VAL A 87 0.53 7.55 -9.61
CA VAL A 87 -0.20 6.29 -9.65
C VAL A 87 0.27 5.34 -10.77
N TYR A 88 0.78 5.90 -11.87
CA TYR A 88 1.33 5.10 -12.97
C TYR A 88 2.69 4.48 -12.66
N ASN A 89 3.40 4.97 -11.65
CA ASN A 89 4.67 4.42 -11.20
C ASN A 89 4.52 3.34 -10.13
N VAL A 90 3.36 3.25 -9.48
CA VAL A 90 3.13 2.31 -8.36
C VAL A 90 3.36 0.87 -8.79
N GLY A 91 2.70 0.42 -9.84
CA GLY A 91 2.84 -0.96 -10.34
C GLY A 91 4.25 -1.28 -10.84
N PRO A 92 4.81 -0.51 -11.80
CA PRO A 92 6.17 -0.74 -12.28
C PRO A 92 7.23 -0.68 -11.19
N GLY A 93 7.14 0.29 -10.26
CA GLY A 93 8.04 0.41 -9.13
C GLY A 93 7.98 -0.79 -8.18
N PHE A 94 6.78 -1.30 -7.91
CA PHE A 94 6.61 -2.50 -7.12
C PHE A 94 7.26 -3.74 -7.77
N VAL A 95 7.06 -3.93 -9.06
CA VAL A 95 7.69 -5.04 -9.81
C VAL A 95 9.21 -4.95 -9.73
N SER A 96 9.77 -3.74 -9.90
CA SER A 96 11.21 -3.51 -9.80
C SER A 96 11.74 -3.84 -8.39
N PHE A 97 11.09 -3.33 -7.35
CA PHE A 97 11.45 -3.61 -5.97
C PHE A 97 11.44 -5.12 -5.66
N CYS A 98 10.37 -5.82 -6.05
CA CYS A 98 10.27 -7.26 -5.83
C CYS A 98 11.38 -8.03 -6.56
N ALA A 99 11.71 -7.63 -7.80
CA ALA A 99 12.78 -8.24 -8.58
C ALA A 99 14.15 -8.08 -7.89
N ASP A 100 14.43 -6.91 -7.32
CA ASP A 100 15.66 -6.67 -6.55
C ASP A 100 15.75 -7.52 -5.27
N LYS A 101 14.59 -7.94 -4.73
CA LYS A 101 14.51 -8.89 -3.62
C LYS A 101 14.46 -10.35 -4.06
N GLY A 102 14.59 -10.63 -5.36
CA GLY A 102 14.54 -11.99 -5.91
C GLY A 102 13.14 -12.58 -6.02
N VAL A 103 12.09 -11.75 -5.89
CA VAL A 103 10.68 -12.14 -6.01
C VAL A 103 10.13 -11.71 -7.36
N THR A 104 9.58 -12.67 -8.11
CA THR A 104 8.95 -12.36 -9.40
C THR A 104 7.47 -12.12 -9.23
N VAL A 105 7.03 -10.91 -9.54
CA VAL A 105 5.62 -10.53 -9.57
C VAL A 105 5.29 -9.86 -10.92
N SER A 106 4.03 -9.83 -11.27
CA SER A 106 3.52 -9.05 -12.39
C SER A 106 2.43 -8.10 -11.91
N GLN A 107 2.19 -7.03 -12.63
CA GLN A 107 1.17 -6.06 -12.31
C GLN A 107 0.23 -5.83 -13.50
N ASN A 108 -1.00 -5.44 -13.19
CA ASN A 108 -1.98 -4.96 -14.16
C ASN A 108 -2.69 -3.74 -13.57
N THR A 109 -2.77 -2.65 -14.34
CA THR A 109 -3.45 -1.43 -13.93
C THR A 109 -4.76 -1.32 -14.70
N VAL A 110 -5.86 -1.08 -13.99
CA VAL A 110 -7.19 -0.92 -14.57
C VAL A 110 -7.80 0.38 -14.06
N ASP A 111 -8.22 1.23 -14.99
CA ASP A 111 -8.94 2.45 -14.67
C ASP A 111 -10.42 2.15 -14.38
N ASN A 112 -10.97 2.79 -13.34
CA ASN A 112 -12.35 2.64 -12.92
C ASN A 112 -12.81 1.17 -12.78
N PRO A 113 -12.10 0.35 -11.98
CA PRO A 113 -12.44 -1.04 -11.81
C PRO A 113 -13.82 -1.19 -11.14
N ASN A 114 -14.55 -2.22 -11.54
CA ASN A 114 -15.77 -2.60 -10.85
C ASN A 114 -15.47 -3.57 -9.68
N TYR A 115 -16.46 -3.82 -8.85
CA TYR A 115 -16.31 -4.71 -7.70
C TYR A 115 -15.80 -6.11 -8.07
N ARG A 116 -16.23 -6.66 -9.22
CA ARG A 116 -15.80 -7.98 -9.69
C ARG A 116 -14.30 -8.04 -10.00
N PHE A 117 -13.68 -6.94 -10.39
CA PHE A 117 -12.23 -6.89 -10.58
C PHE A 117 -11.50 -7.22 -9.27
N PHE A 118 -11.92 -6.61 -8.17
CA PHE A 118 -11.31 -6.84 -6.85
C PHE A 118 -11.56 -8.26 -6.35
N THR A 119 -12.79 -8.75 -6.44
CA THR A 119 -13.09 -10.13 -6.01
C THR A 119 -12.30 -11.15 -6.81
N ASN A 120 -12.18 -10.99 -8.12
CA ASN A 120 -11.38 -11.90 -8.94
C ASN A 120 -9.89 -11.83 -8.62
N CYS A 121 -9.38 -10.65 -8.27
CA CYS A 121 -8.00 -10.47 -7.85
C CYS A 121 -7.71 -11.27 -6.56
N ILE A 122 -8.55 -11.09 -5.55
CA ILE A 122 -8.41 -11.72 -4.24
C ILE A 122 -8.65 -13.24 -4.35
N ASP A 123 -9.69 -13.66 -5.06
CA ASP A 123 -10.02 -15.07 -5.28
C ASP A 123 -8.91 -15.79 -6.06
N GLY A 124 -8.18 -15.06 -6.90
CA GLY A 124 -6.98 -15.53 -7.59
C GLY A 124 -5.72 -15.56 -6.73
N GLY A 125 -5.80 -15.21 -5.45
CA GLY A 125 -4.65 -15.17 -4.53
C GLY A 125 -3.70 -14.00 -4.80
N ASN A 126 -4.22 -12.88 -5.32
CA ASN A 126 -3.43 -11.69 -5.60
C ASN A 126 -3.83 -10.55 -4.68
N MET A 127 -2.93 -9.59 -4.52
CA MET A 127 -3.18 -8.31 -3.84
C MET A 127 -3.60 -7.24 -4.84
N ALA A 128 -4.41 -6.30 -4.39
CA ALA A 128 -4.71 -5.10 -5.16
C ALA A 128 -4.31 -3.85 -4.38
N VAL A 129 -3.88 -2.82 -5.10
CA VAL A 129 -3.74 -1.46 -4.56
C VAL A 129 -4.81 -0.58 -5.20
N VAL A 130 -5.66 -0.04 -4.36
CA VAL A 130 -6.75 0.85 -4.78
C VAL A 130 -6.31 2.28 -4.62
N HIS A 131 -6.35 3.05 -5.71
CA HIS A 131 -6.17 4.50 -5.68
C HIS A 131 -7.53 5.17 -5.79
N CYS A 132 -7.90 5.96 -4.81
CA CYS A 132 -9.15 6.69 -4.81
C CYS A 132 -8.93 8.18 -4.60
N GLY A 133 -9.80 8.99 -5.21
CA GLY A 133 -9.90 10.41 -4.90
C GLY A 133 -10.88 10.62 -3.75
N ILE A 134 -10.48 11.37 -2.74
CA ILE A 134 -11.35 11.82 -1.66
C ILE A 134 -11.82 13.23 -2.02
N ILE A 135 -13.13 13.41 -2.08
CA ILE A 135 -13.75 14.71 -2.32
C ILE A 135 -14.29 15.19 -0.99
N ASN A 136 -13.75 16.30 -0.50
CA ASN A 136 -14.36 17.02 0.61
C ASN A 136 -15.42 17.98 0.03
N GLU A 137 -16.69 17.73 0.36
CA GLU A 137 -17.81 18.51 -0.17
C GLU A 137 -17.77 19.98 0.28
N ASP A 138 -17.25 20.24 1.47
CA ASP A 138 -17.21 21.59 2.05
C ASP A 138 -16.15 22.49 1.38
N ASP A 139 -14.99 21.93 1.02
CA ASP A 139 -13.85 22.70 0.53
C ASP A 139 -13.53 22.45 -0.95
N ASN A 140 -14.25 21.55 -1.60
CA ASN A 140 -13.98 21.09 -2.97
C ASN A 140 -12.52 20.59 -3.17
N ILE A 141 -11.88 20.17 -2.07
CA ILE A 141 -10.51 19.66 -2.05
C ILE A 141 -10.53 18.19 -2.45
N ARG A 142 -9.71 17.86 -3.44
CA ARG A 142 -9.47 16.47 -3.83
C ARG A 142 -8.13 16.03 -3.26
N SER A 143 -8.15 15.04 -2.39
CA SER A 143 -6.96 14.33 -1.97
C SER A 143 -6.96 12.92 -2.54
N GLY A 144 -5.78 12.42 -2.90
CA GLY A 144 -5.62 11.02 -3.30
C GLY A 144 -5.30 10.15 -2.10
N HIS A 145 -5.79 8.92 -2.11
CA HIS A 145 -5.43 7.92 -1.10
C HIS A 145 -5.23 6.56 -1.75
N SER A 146 -4.29 5.79 -1.22
CA SER A 146 -3.97 4.44 -1.68
C SER A 146 -4.11 3.46 -0.54
N MET A 147 -4.72 2.31 -0.84
CA MET A 147 -4.97 1.25 0.14
C MET A 147 -4.62 -0.10 -0.48
N ALA A 148 -4.06 -1.01 0.31
CA ALA A 148 -3.91 -2.42 -0.05
C ALA A 148 -5.20 -3.20 0.26
N VAL A 149 -5.54 -4.14 -0.60
CA VAL A 149 -6.72 -5.02 -0.48
C VAL A 149 -6.32 -6.46 -0.78
#